data_a23e8eb4f532c9b4d3712eb7ee881ece
#
_entry.id   a23e8eb4f532c9b4d3712eb7ee881ece
#
_cell.length_a   1.000
_cell.length_b   1.000
_cell.length_c   1.000
_cell.angle_alpha   90.00
_cell.angle_beta   90.00
_cell.angle_gamma   90.00
#
_symmetry.space_group_name_H-M   'P 1'
#
loop_
_entity.id
_entity.type
_entity.pdbx_description
1 polymer ?
#
loop_
_entity_poly.entity_id
_entity_poly.type
_entity_poly.pdbx_seq_one_letter_code
_entity_poly.pdbx_strand_id
1 'polypeptide(L)'
;MADQDVNFEMNINAVDQREMFDKSKIIARRRMPTLELIHERFSRAVRLTLFNMIRAPIEVQMHLPVVKSYENFVNEFPERTNINIVGIRPLRGVGCWIEDPGVVYIAIDN
;
A
#
# COMPACT_ATOMS: atom_id res chain seq x y z
N MET A 1 -16.68 21.42 6.28
CA MET A 1 -16.81 21.34 5.85
C MET A 1 -16.98 22.01 5.11
N ALA A 2 -17.15 22.05 4.92
CA ALA A 2 -17.50 22.50 4.42
C ALA A 2 -17.61 22.85 3.36
N ASP A 3 -17.51 23.11 2.85
CA ASP A 3 -17.69 23.35 2.00
C ASP A 3 -18.57 23.50 1.31
N GLN A 4 -18.89 23.27 1.44
CA GLN A 4 -19.94 23.06 1.02
C GLN A 4 -20.71 24.04 0.50
N ASP A 5 -20.49 24.86 0.38
CA ASP A 5 -21.33 25.84 0.15
C ASP A 5 -21.00 26.70 -0.93
N VAL A 6 -20.13 26.40 -1.69
CA VAL A 6 -19.72 27.26 -2.73
C VAL A 6 -20.75 27.37 -3.80
N ASN A 7 -21.19 26.27 -4.33
CA ASN A 7 -22.32 26.27 -5.22
C ASN A 7 -22.93 24.91 -5.15
N PHE A 8 -24.06 24.73 -5.86
CA PHE A 8 -24.78 23.49 -5.78
C PHE A 8 -23.97 22.30 -6.27
N GLU A 9 -23.30 22.46 -7.38
CA GLU A 9 -22.48 21.38 -7.92
C GLU A 9 -21.34 21.03 -7.00
N MET A 10 -20.68 22.03 -6.45
CA MET A 10 -19.59 21.79 -5.53
C MET A 10 -20.06 21.13 -4.26
N ASN A 11 -21.26 21.49 -3.81
CA ASN A 11 -21.83 20.85 -2.63
C ASN A 11 -22.08 19.37 -2.88
N ILE A 12 -22.59 19.03 -4.07
CA ILE A 12 -22.82 17.64 -4.41
C ILE A 12 -21.49 16.89 -4.44
N ASN A 13 -20.49 17.49 -5.06
CA ASN A 13 -19.16 16.86 -5.11
C ASN A 13 -18.57 16.70 -3.72
N ALA A 14 -18.77 17.66 -2.85
CA ALA A 14 -18.28 17.56 -1.50
C ALA A 14 -18.96 16.43 -0.72
N VAL A 15 -20.25 16.24 -0.94
CA VAL A 15 -20.98 15.13 -0.32
C VAL A 15 -20.46 13.80 -0.83
N ASP A 16 -20.26 13.67 -2.14
CA ASP A 16 -19.72 12.45 -2.71
C ASP A 16 -18.33 12.15 -2.17
N GLN A 17 -17.51 13.15 -2.06
CA GLN A 17 -16.17 12.98 -1.50
C GLN A 17 -16.21 12.54 -0.05
N ARG A 18 -17.12 13.08 0.73
CA ARG A 18 -17.28 12.67 2.11
C ARG A 18 -17.74 11.23 2.21
N GLU A 19 -18.70 10.84 1.39
CA GLU A 19 -19.18 9.47 1.38
C GLU A 19 -18.06 8.49 1.02
N MET A 20 -17.27 8.83 0.01
CA MET A 20 -16.12 8.03 -0.36
C MET A 20 -15.09 7.95 0.75
N PHE A 21 -14.84 9.07 1.43
CA PHE A 21 -13.91 9.10 2.52
C PHE A 21 -14.41 8.26 3.71
N ASP A 22 -15.69 8.35 4.02
CA ASP A 22 -16.29 7.56 5.09
C ASP A 22 -16.24 6.07 4.76
N LYS A 23 -16.51 5.70 3.52
CA LYS A 23 -16.38 4.31 3.08
C LYS A 23 -14.95 3.82 3.21
N SER A 24 -14.00 4.64 2.86
CA SER A 24 -12.58 4.29 3.00
C SER A 24 -12.21 4.07 4.46
N LYS A 25 -12.71 4.92 5.35
CA LYS A 25 -12.48 4.75 6.78
C LYS A 25 -13.09 3.45 7.31
N ILE A 26 -14.30 3.14 6.86
CA ILE A 26 -14.96 1.90 7.28
C ILE A 26 -14.16 0.70 6.79
N ILE A 27 -13.73 0.72 5.55
CA ILE A 27 -12.93 -0.36 4.99
C ILE A 27 -11.60 -0.49 5.74
N ALA A 28 -10.96 0.63 6.04
CA ALA A 28 -9.68 0.61 6.74
C ALA A 28 -9.78 0.01 8.13
N ARG A 29 -10.93 0.11 8.78
CA ARG A 29 -11.15 -0.46 10.10
C ARG A 29 -11.52 -1.93 10.08
N ARG A 30 -11.93 -2.44 8.92
CA ARG A 30 -12.31 -3.84 8.83
C ARG A 30 -11.10 -4.72 8.73
N ARG A 31 -11.16 -5.84 9.40
CA ARG A 31 -10.21 -6.91 9.17
C ARG A 31 -10.47 -7.51 7.79
N MET A 32 -9.41 -7.91 7.15
CA MET A 32 -9.46 -8.58 5.84
C MET A 32 -8.73 -9.91 5.95
N PRO A 33 -9.37 -10.94 6.54
CA PRO A 33 -8.67 -12.17 6.88
C PRO A 33 -8.03 -12.87 5.69
N THR A 34 -8.70 -12.88 4.56
CA THR A 34 -8.15 -13.51 3.35
C THR A 34 -6.90 -12.78 2.86
N LEU A 35 -6.97 -11.46 2.85
CA LEU A 35 -5.83 -10.66 2.43
C LEU A 35 -4.67 -10.78 3.42
N GLU A 36 -4.98 -10.84 4.71
CA GLU A 36 -3.96 -11.06 5.74
C GLU A 36 -3.26 -12.40 5.54
N LEU A 37 -4.00 -13.43 5.21
CA LEU A 37 -3.43 -14.75 4.95
C LEU A 37 -2.53 -14.74 3.71
N ILE A 38 -2.96 -14.06 2.65
CA ILE A 38 -2.16 -13.92 1.45
C ILE A 38 -0.86 -13.18 1.76
N HIS A 39 -0.95 -12.10 2.53
CA HIS A 39 0.23 -11.34 2.92
C HIS A 39 1.18 -12.15 3.79
N GLU A 40 0.64 -12.97 4.67
CA GLU A 40 1.48 -13.83 5.49
C GLU A 40 2.27 -14.82 4.64
N ARG A 41 1.59 -15.46 3.71
CA ARG A 41 2.27 -16.38 2.78
C ARG A 41 3.29 -15.67 1.92
N PHE A 42 2.95 -14.47 1.48
CA PHE A 42 3.86 -13.67 0.68
C PHE A 42 5.09 -13.27 1.48
N SER A 43 4.93 -12.87 2.74
CA SER A 43 6.06 -12.49 3.56
C SER A 43 7.01 -13.66 3.81
N ARG A 44 6.49 -14.86 3.95
CA ARG A 44 7.32 -16.06 4.09
C ARG A 44 8.11 -16.34 2.81
N ALA A 45 7.46 -16.19 1.66
CA ALA A 45 8.12 -16.39 0.38
C ALA A 45 9.20 -15.34 0.15
N VAL A 46 8.92 -14.09 0.50
CA VAL A 46 9.90 -13.01 0.38
C VAL A 46 11.10 -13.28 1.28
N ARG A 47 10.86 -13.70 2.51
CA ARG A 47 11.96 -14.00 3.44
C ARG A 47 12.86 -15.09 2.88
N LEU A 48 12.28 -16.14 2.36
CA LEU A 48 13.06 -17.24 1.80
C LEU A 48 13.84 -16.79 0.57
N THR A 49 13.20 -16.03 -0.30
CA THR A 49 13.84 -15.52 -1.52
C THR A 49 15.02 -14.61 -1.17
N LEU A 50 14.81 -13.68 -0.24
CA LEU A 50 15.85 -12.77 0.18
C LEU A 50 16.99 -13.51 0.88
N PHE A 51 16.67 -14.50 1.71
CA PHE A 51 17.69 -15.31 2.36
C PHE A 51 18.57 -16.02 1.33
N ASN A 52 17.93 -16.60 0.30
CA ASN A 52 18.68 -17.28 -0.75
C ASN A 52 19.53 -16.33 -1.58
N MET A 53 19.07 -15.10 -1.76
CA MET A 53 19.77 -14.10 -2.55
C MET A 53 20.93 -13.49 -1.77
N ILE A 54 20.68 -13.11 -0.53
CA ILE A 54 21.65 -12.38 0.28
C ILE A 54 22.56 -13.31 1.07
N ARG A 55 22.11 -14.54 1.32
CA ARG A 55 22.85 -15.53 2.10
C ARG A 55 23.10 -15.11 3.55
N ALA A 56 22.18 -14.34 4.10
CA ALA A 56 22.23 -13.90 5.50
C ALA A 56 20.83 -14.02 6.09
N PRO A 57 20.73 -14.25 7.41
CA PRO A 57 19.43 -14.29 8.06
C PRO A 57 18.69 -12.97 7.90
N ILE A 58 17.42 -13.06 7.55
CA ILE A 58 16.59 -11.91 7.33
C ILE A 58 15.31 -12.08 8.13
N GLU A 59 14.95 -11.05 8.86
CA GLU A 59 13.70 -11.01 9.55
C GLU A 59 12.70 -10.19 8.73
N VAL A 60 11.54 -10.76 8.47
CA VAL A 60 10.47 -10.08 7.77
C VAL A 60 9.29 -9.98 8.72
N GLN A 61 8.86 -8.76 8.98
CA GLN A 61 7.67 -8.52 9.80
C GLN A 61 6.54 -8.04 8.90
N MET A 62 5.38 -8.62 9.11
CA MET A 62 4.19 -8.25 8.35
C MET A 62 3.30 -7.38 9.22
N HIS A 63 2.85 -6.28 8.64
CA HIS A 63 1.85 -5.43 9.27
C HIS A 63 0.51 -5.68 8.63
N LEU A 64 -0.56 -5.39 9.37
CA LEU A 64 -1.90 -5.54 8.83
C LEU A 64 -2.13 -4.58 7.68
N PRO A 65 -2.88 -5.01 6.66
CA PRO A 65 -3.22 -4.12 5.55
C PRO A 65 -4.00 -2.92 6.04
N VAL A 66 -3.73 -1.78 5.46
CA VAL A 66 -4.47 -0.55 5.75
C VAL A 66 -4.94 0.07 4.45
N VAL A 67 -6.06 0.79 4.53
CA VAL A 67 -6.60 1.53 3.40
C VAL A 67 -6.38 3.01 3.65
N LYS A 68 -5.82 3.69 2.67
CA LYS A 68 -5.52 5.14 2.78
C LYS A 68 -5.95 5.84 1.50
N SER A 69 -6.14 7.15 1.60
CA SER A 69 -6.31 7.95 0.41
C SER A 69 -5.01 8.00 -0.38
N TYR A 70 -5.13 8.21 -1.68
CA TYR A 70 -3.97 8.33 -2.56
C TYR A 70 -3.03 9.44 -2.11
N GLU A 71 -3.61 10.57 -1.73
CA GLU A 71 -2.82 11.72 -1.29
C GLU A 71 -1.98 11.40 -0.05
N ASN A 72 -2.60 10.78 0.96
CA ASN A 72 -1.87 10.39 2.16
C ASN A 72 -0.79 9.36 1.85
N PHE A 73 -1.10 8.45 0.96
CA PHE A 73 -0.16 7.41 0.56
C PHE A 73 1.08 8.01 -0.09
N VAL A 74 0.88 8.93 -1.05
CA VAL A 74 1.99 9.56 -1.76
C VAL A 74 2.82 10.42 -0.82
N ASN A 75 2.19 11.11 0.11
CA ASN A 75 2.89 12.01 1.02
C ASN A 75 3.75 11.28 2.06
N GLU A 76 3.54 9.99 2.24
CA GLU A 76 4.33 9.20 3.16
C GLU A 76 5.67 8.75 2.59
N PHE A 77 5.87 8.91 1.29
CA PHE A 77 7.09 8.42 0.66
C PHE A 77 8.25 9.37 0.91
N PRO A 78 9.42 8.83 1.27
CA PRO A 78 10.62 9.65 1.31
C PRO A 78 11.00 10.14 -0.09
N GLU A 79 11.84 11.13 -0.12
CA GLU A 79 12.26 11.76 -1.38
C GLU A 79 12.84 10.74 -2.35
N ARG A 80 13.58 9.78 -1.83
CA ARG A 80 14.14 8.72 -2.65
C ARG A 80 13.45 7.42 -2.32
N THR A 81 12.70 6.92 -3.27
CA THR A 81 11.93 5.69 -3.10
C THR A 81 11.98 4.92 -4.39
N ASN A 82 12.21 3.62 -4.28
CA ASN A 82 12.18 2.76 -5.44
C ASN A 82 10.74 2.25 -5.62
N ILE A 83 10.13 2.62 -6.73
CA ILE A 83 8.73 2.27 -7.01
C ILE A 83 8.68 1.40 -8.25
N ASN A 84 8.10 0.23 -8.12
CA ASN A 84 7.91 -0.69 -9.22
C ASN A 84 6.42 -0.90 -9.46
N ILE A 85 6.01 -0.77 -10.69
CA ILE A 85 4.63 -1.01 -11.07
C ILE A 85 4.49 -2.48 -11.42
N VAL A 86 3.55 -3.14 -10.77
CA VAL A 86 3.38 -4.59 -10.93
C VAL A 86 1.96 -4.91 -11.34
N GLY A 87 1.82 -5.90 -12.20
CA GLY A 87 0.53 -6.47 -12.53
C GLY A 87 0.32 -7.72 -11.73
N ILE A 88 -0.85 -7.87 -11.15
CA ILE A 88 -1.19 -9.03 -10.35
C ILE A 88 -2.35 -9.74 -11.02
N ARG A 89 -2.03 -10.74 -11.84
CA ARG A 89 -3.06 -11.50 -12.55
C ARG A 89 -3.78 -12.44 -11.59
N PRO A 90 -5.06 -12.68 -11.76
CA PRO A 90 -5.93 -12.21 -12.85
C PRO A 90 -6.59 -10.86 -12.57
N LEU A 91 -6.16 -10.12 -11.58
CA LEU A 91 -6.75 -8.84 -11.23
C LEU A 91 -6.49 -7.81 -12.33
N ARG A 92 -7.44 -6.89 -12.47
CA ARG A 92 -7.30 -5.77 -13.38
C ARG A 92 -6.56 -4.63 -12.71
N GLY A 93 -5.92 -3.80 -13.52
CA GLY A 93 -5.17 -2.67 -12.99
C GLY A 93 -3.78 -3.08 -12.58
N VAL A 94 -3.14 -2.21 -11.85
CA VAL A 94 -1.75 -2.40 -11.43
C VAL A 94 -1.61 -2.08 -9.96
N GLY A 95 -0.60 -2.69 -9.35
CA GLY A 95 -0.18 -2.34 -8.01
C GLY A 95 1.19 -1.71 -8.03
N CYS A 96 1.66 -1.30 -6.88
CA CYS A 96 3.01 -0.77 -6.74
C CYS A 96 3.77 -1.60 -5.72
N TRP A 97 4.98 -1.97 -6.08
CA TRP A 97 5.93 -2.56 -5.16
C TRP A 97 6.93 -1.47 -4.80
N ILE A 98 6.95 -1.06 -3.55
CA ILE A 98 7.72 0.08 -3.10
C ILE A 98 8.77 -0.39 -2.10
N GLU A 99 10.00 0.00 -2.35
CA GLU A 99 11.12 -0.43 -1.52
C GLU A 99 11.97 0.75 -1.11
N ASP A 100 12.56 0.64 0.06
CA ASP A 100 13.64 1.53 0.43
C ASP A 100 14.85 1.23 -0.45
N PRO A 101 15.52 2.24 -1.00
CA PRO A 101 16.70 2.00 -1.84
C PRO A 101 17.79 1.20 -1.15
N GLY A 102 17.87 1.25 0.16
CA GLY A 102 18.83 0.47 0.92
C GLY A 102 18.68 -1.03 0.72
N VAL A 103 17.46 -1.51 0.53
CA VAL A 103 17.21 -2.93 0.27
C VAL A 103 17.86 -3.34 -1.04
N VAL A 104 17.74 -2.50 -2.07
CA VAL A 104 18.32 -2.77 -3.39
C VAL A 104 19.84 -2.83 -3.28
N TYR A 105 20.44 -1.89 -2.58
CA TYR A 105 21.91 -1.87 -2.41
C TYR A 105 22.39 -3.09 -1.67
N ILE A 106 21.70 -3.51 -0.64
CA ILE A 106 22.09 -4.71 0.10
C ILE A 106 22.03 -5.94 -0.82
N ALA A 107 21.01 -6.03 -1.64
CA ALA A 107 20.86 -7.16 -2.54
C ALA A 107 21.96 -7.18 -3.63
N ILE A 108 22.37 -6.02 -4.10
CA ILE A 108 23.42 -5.91 -5.12
C ILE A 108 24.80 -6.19 -4.53
N ASP A 109 25.06 -5.71 -3.33
CA ASP A 109 26.38 -5.83 -2.73
C ASP A 109 26.71 -7.23 -2.22
N ASN A 110 25.72 -8.07 -2.12
CA ASN A 110 25.92 -9.46 -1.74
C ASN A 110 25.84 -10.39 -2.93
#